data_246eea106d7e204dfdb617fa0fb0f693
#
_entry.id   246eea106d7e204dfdb617fa0fb0f693
#
_cell.length_a   1.000
_cell.length_b   1.000
_cell.length_c   1.000
_cell.angle_alpha   90.00
_cell.angle_beta   90.00
_cell.angle_gamma   90.00
#
_symmetry.space_group_name_H-M   'P 1'
#
loop_
_entity.id
_entity.type
_entity.pdbx_description
1 polymer ?
#
loop_
_entity_poly.entity_id
_entity_poly.type
_entity_poly.pdbx_seq_one_letter_code
_entity_poly.pdbx_strand_id
1 'polypeptide(L)'
;MAELVEHGQLYIGGELTDPLGQDVIEVVSPHTEEVIGRVPHASRADVDRAVAVARRAFDEGPWPRLPLEERLAVVTRIKDGIAARHEEIARVITAENGSPYSWSVLAQALGAMMVWDAAIRVAREFPYEERRDGVLGRILVRREPVGVVAAVVPWNVPQFVAAAKLAPALLTGCTVVLKPSPESPLDAYLLGEIAREAGLPEGVLSILPADREVSEYLVGHPGVDKVSFTGSVGAGRRVMEVAARNLTRVTLELGGKSAAVVLPDADVATAVAGIVPAAWMNNGQACVAQTRILLPRSRYDEFAEAFAAAASALTVGDPMDPATQVGPLVAERQQRRSLHYIRLGQEEGAKILTGGGRPAGLDRGWYVEPTLFGDVDNSMRVAREEIFGPVICLLPYGDEADAVRIANDSEYGLSGSVWTGDVERGIEVARQVRTGTYSVNTFSLDMLGPFGGYKNSGLGREFGPEGYGEYLEHKMIHLPAGA
;
A
#
# COMPACT_ATOMS: atom_id res chain seq x y z
N MET A 1 -22.35 -6.04 -21.62
CA MET A 1 -20.93 -5.62 -21.72
C MET A 1 -20.83 -4.31 -20.98
N ALA A 2 -19.92 -4.18 -20.04
CA ALA A 2 -19.61 -2.85 -19.46
C ALA A 2 -19.13 -1.94 -20.60
N GLU A 3 -19.48 -0.66 -20.56
CA GLU A 3 -19.00 0.32 -21.50
C GLU A 3 -17.46 0.45 -21.35
N LEU A 4 -16.73 0.44 -22.48
CA LEU A 4 -15.28 0.54 -22.48
C LEU A 4 -14.89 1.96 -22.03
N VAL A 5 -14.06 2.06 -20.98
CA VAL A 5 -13.55 3.34 -20.50
C VAL A 5 -12.32 3.75 -21.31
N GLU A 6 -12.41 4.81 -22.11
CA GLU A 6 -11.30 5.28 -22.92
C GLU A 6 -10.84 6.68 -22.49
N HIS A 7 -9.59 6.78 -22.07
CA HIS A 7 -8.90 8.07 -21.90
C HIS A 7 -7.88 8.23 -23.03
N GLY A 8 -8.00 9.30 -23.82
CA GLY A 8 -7.07 9.61 -24.92
C GLY A 8 -5.91 10.51 -24.51
N GLN A 9 -5.94 11.06 -23.30
CA GLN A 9 -5.03 12.09 -22.82
C GLN A 9 -4.41 11.72 -21.47
N LEU A 10 -3.20 12.24 -21.20
CA LEU A 10 -2.54 12.22 -19.90
C LEU A 10 -3.00 13.40 -19.04
N TYR A 11 -2.96 13.26 -17.73
CA TYR A 11 -3.20 14.37 -16.81
C TYR A 11 -1.85 14.98 -16.41
N ILE A 12 -1.52 16.16 -16.97
CA ILE A 12 -0.23 16.83 -16.74
C ILE A 12 -0.47 18.24 -16.22
N GLY A 13 0.02 18.50 -15.01
CA GLY A 13 -0.06 19.82 -14.41
C GLY A 13 -1.47 20.32 -14.11
N GLY A 14 -2.43 19.42 -13.97
CA GLY A 14 -3.84 19.79 -13.71
C GLY A 14 -4.75 19.77 -14.93
N GLU A 15 -4.21 19.48 -16.12
CA GLU A 15 -4.95 19.47 -17.39
C GLU A 15 -4.81 18.15 -18.13
N LEU A 16 -5.85 17.81 -18.91
CA LEU A 16 -5.78 16.70 -19.86
C LEU A 16 -4.95 17.16 -21.08
N THR A 17 -3.90 16.40 -21.41
CA THR A 17 -2.89 16.78 -22.38
C THR A 17 -2.60 15.60 -23.30
N ASP A 18 -2.49 15.84 -24.60
CA ASP A 18 -2.15 14.81 -25.57
C ASP A 18 -0.78 14.20 -25.27
N PRO A 19 -0.68 12.85 -25.27
CA PRO A 19 0.59 12.17 -25.05
C PRO A 19 1.57 12.46 -26.20
N LEU A 20 2.86 12.47 -25.88
CA LEU A 20 3.92 12.59 -26.89
C LEU A 20 4.30 11.23 -27.48
N GLY A 21 3.93 10.13 -26.81
CA GLY A 21 3.99 8.76 -27.31
C GLY A 21 2.70 8.35 -28.01
N GLN A 22 2.71 7.14 -28.59
CA GLN A 22 1.52 6.54 -29.25
C GLN A 22 1.09 5.23 -28.61
N ASP A 23 1.83 4.74 -27.62
CA ASP A 23 1.53 3.48 -26.96
C ASP A 23 0.34 3.63 -26.02
N VAL A 24 -0.42 2.54 -25.89
CA VAL A 24 -1.65 2.47 -25.08
C VAL A 24 -1.53 1.32 -24.09
N ILE A 25 -1.98 1.55 -22.89
CA ILE A 25 -2.18 0.51 -21.88
C ILE A 25 -3.63 -0.02 -22.00
N GLU A 26 -3.79 -1.30 -22.24
CA GLU A 26 -5.08 -1.99 -22.13
C GLU A 26 -5.29 -2.47 -20.70
N VAL A 27 -6.41 -2.06 -20.12
CA VAL A 27 -6.83 -2.49 -18.79
C VAL A 27 -7.74 -3.70 -18.94
N VAL A 28 -7.32 -4.83 -18.37
CA VAL A 28 -8.04 -6.10 -18.53
C VAL A 28 -8.72 -6.47 -17.21
N SER A 29 -10.03 -6.73 -17.27
CA SER A 29 -10.76 -7.21 -16.11
C SER A 29 -10.25 -8.58 -15.65
N PRO A 30 -9.82 -8.72 -14.39
CA PRO A 30 -9.36 -10.01 -13.86
C PRO A 30 -10.50 -11.06 -13.72
N HIS A 31 -11.75 -10.61 -13.72
CA HIS A 31 -12.94 -11.48 -13.68
C HIS A 31 -13.32 -12.02 -15.04
N THR A 32 -13.39 -11.13 -16.06
CA THR A 32 -13.88 -11.50 -17.39
C THR A 32 -12.76 -11.76 -18.40
N GLU A 33 -11.52 -11.42 -18.09
CA GLU A 33 -10.37 -11.47 -19.00
C GLU A 33 -10.57 -10.63 -20.28
N GLU A 34 -11.49 -9.65 -20.24
CA GLU A 34 -11.78 -8.72 -21.33
C GLU A 34 -11.18 -7.37 -21.08
N VAL A 35 -10.84 -6.65 -22.15
CA VAL A 35 -10.41 -5.25 -22.07
C VAL A 35 -11.62 -4.40 -21.64
N ILE A 36 -11.48 -3.69 -20.53
CA ILE A 36 -12.50 -2.81 -19.94
C ILE A 36 -12.13 -1.33 -20.04
N GLY A 37 -10.89 -1.03 -20.37
CA GLY A 37 -10.42 0.34 -20.53
C GLY A 37 -9.14 0.45 -21.32
N ARG A 38 -8.86 1.69 -21.81
CA ARG A 38 -7.62 2.05 -22.46
C ARG A 38 -7.16 3.41 -21.98
N VAL A 39 -5.87 3.53 -21.67
CA VAL A 39 -5.25 4.81 -21.31
C VAL A 39 -3.94 4.99 -22.08
N PRO A 40 -3.49 6.23 -22.34
CA PRO A 40 -2.19 6.45 -22.95
C PRO A 40 -1.08 5.90 -22.04
N HIS A 41 -0.09 5.24 -22.64
CA HIS A 41 1.17 4.92 -22.00
C HIS A 41 2.09 6.15 -22.07
N ALA A 42 2.42 6.73 -20.92
CA ALA A 42 3.32 7.88 -20.88
C ALA A 42 4.71 7.51 -21.41
N SER A 43 5.26 8.35 -22.28
CA SER A 43 6.63 8.23 -22.78
C SER A 43 7.65 8.92 -21.85
N ARG A 44 8.95 8.70 -22.07
CA ARG A 44 10.00 9.46 -21.37
C ARG A 44 9.87 10.96 -21.58
N ALA A 45 9.48 11.40 -22.80
CA ALA A 45 9.25 12.81 -23.08
C ALA A 45 8.05 13.39 -22.31
N ASP A 46 7.02 12.57 -22.03
CA ASP A 46 5.92 12.97 -21.15
C ASP A 46 6.38 13.11 -19.70
N VAL A 47 7.27 12.23 -19.24
CA VAL A 47 7.91 12.37 -17.92
C VAL A 47 8.71 13.67 -17.83
N ASP A 48 9.54 13.97 -18.82
CA ASP A 48 10.31 15.23 -18.87
C ASP A 48 9.38 16.44 -18.78
N ARG A 49 8.29 16.44 -19.56
CA ARG A 49 7.27 17.50 -19.55
C ARG A 49 6.61 17.63 -18.17
N ALA A 50 6.15 16.52 -17.57
CA ALA A 50 5.48 16.54 -16.28
C ALA A 50 6.41 17.00 -15.15
N VAL A 51 7.66 16.53 -15.13
CA VAL A 51 8.64 16.95 -14.13
C VAL A 51 9.01 18.42 -14.32
N ALA A 52 9.16 18.91 -15.56
CA ALA A 52 9.42 20.33 -15.82
C ALA A 52 8.27 21.24 -15.35
N VAL A 53 7.02 20.80 -15.57
CA VAL A 53 5.82 21.51 -15.08
C VAL A 53 5.79 21.53 -13.55
N ALA A 54 6.00 20.36 -12.91
CA ALA A 54 6.05 20.25 -11.45
C ALA A 54 7.19 21.10 -10.85
N ARG A 55 8.37 21.13 -11.49
CA ARG A 55 9.52 21.93 -11.05
C ARG A 55 9.21 23.42 -11.09
N ARG A 56 8.65 23.94 -12.20
CA ARG A 56 8.24 25.35 -12.28
C ARG A 56 7.20 25.70 -11.22
N ALA A 57 6.19 24.84 -11.03
CA ALA A 57 5.16 25.07 -10.02
C ALA A 57 5.74 25.11 -8.60
N PHE A 58 6.77 24.32 -8.30
CA PHE A 58 7.46 24.35 -7.01
C PHE A 58 8.35 25.60 -6.88
N ASP A 59 9.21 25.88 -7.86
CA ASP A 59 10.22 26.93 -7.75
C ASP A 59 9.61 28.33 -7.88
N GLU A 60 8.62 28.51 -8.76
CA GLU A 60 8.07 29.81 -9.15
C GLU A 60 6.60 29.99 -8.76
N GLY A 61 5.84 28.87 -8.68
CA GLY A 61 4.40 28.89 -8.42
C GLY A 61 4.03 29.23 -6.97
N PRO A 62 2.75 29.48 -6.71
CA PRO A 62 2.28 29.87 -5.39
C PRO A 62 2.23 28.73 -4.37
N TRP A 63 2.03 27.47 -4.80
CA TRP A 63 1.66 26.34 -3.94
C TRP A 63 2.59 26.13 -2.73
N PRO A 64 3.93 26.08 -2.88
CA PRO A 64 4.83 25.89 -1.74
C PRO A 64 4.82 27.06 -0.75
N ARG A 65 4.38 28.23 -1.23
CA ARG A 65 4.39 29.51 -0.47
C ARG A 65 3.05 29.88 0.14
N LEU A 66 1.97 29.16 -0.24
CA LEU A 66 0.65 29.38 0.36
C LEU A 66 0.68 29.12 1.87
N PRO A 67 -0.08 29.92 2.65
CA PRO A 67 -0.36 29.56 4.03
C PRO A 67 -0.92 28.15 4.15
N LEU A 68 -0.61 27.46 5.25
CA LEU A 68 -1.11 26.09 5.48
C LEU A 68 -2.63 25.99 5.34
N GLU A 69 -3.36 26.97 5.86
CA GLU A 69 -4.85 26.98 5.82
C GLU A 69 -5.42 26.97 4.39
N GLU A 70 -4.73 27.61 3.44
CA GLU A 70 -5.15 27.60 2.04
C GLU A 70 -4.90 26.22 1.40
N ARG A 71 -3.75 25.58 1.68
CA ARG A 71 -3.48 24.20 1.25
C ARG A 71 -4.45 23.21 1.88
N LEU A 72 -4.75 23.35 3.18
CA LEU A 72 -5.76 22.58 3.90
C LEU A 72 -7.14 22.70 3.24
N ALA A 73 -7.54 23.90 2.83
CA ALA A 73 -8.83 24.12 2.18
C ALA A 73 -8.93 23.35 0.84
N VAL A 74 -7.89 23.36 0.01
CA VAL A 74 -7.87 22.60 -1.24
C VAL A 74 -7.88 21.11 -0.97
N VAL A 75 -7.00 20.63 -0.09
CA VAL A 75 -6.88 19.19 0.23
C VAL A 75 -8.17 18.66 0.89
N THR A 76 -8.86 19.47 1.70
CA THR A 76 -10.18 19.11 2.25
C THR A 76 -11.20 18.90 1.12
N ARG A 77 -11.23 19.78 0.09
CA ARG A 77 -12.12 19.60 -1.05
C ARG A 77 -11.78 18.32 -1.86
N ILE A 78 -10.49 17.96 -1.97
CA ILE A 78 -10.09 16.67 -2.59
C ILE A 78 -10.69 15.51 -1.78
N LYS A 79 -10.50 15.49 -0.47
CA LYS A 79 -11.08 14.49 0.43
C LYS A 79 -12.61 14.40 0.28
N ASP A 80 -13.29 15.53 0.26
CA ASP A 80 -14.75 15.60 0.12
C ASP A 80 -15.21 15.10 -1.26
N GLY A 81 -14.45 15.38 -2.32
CA GLY A 81 -14.69 14.84 -3.66
C GLY A 81 -14.56 13.32 -3.71
N ILE A 82 -13.54 12.75 -3.05
CA ILE A 82 -13.38 11.30 -2.91
C ILE A 82 -14.56 10.70 -2.14
N ALA A 83 -14.97 11.34 -1.05
CA ALA A 83 -16.14 10.92 -0.27
C ALA A 83 -17.43 10.93 -1.09
N ALA A 84 -17.64 11.95 -1.91
CA ALA A 84 -18.82 12.07 -2.78
C ALA A 84 -18.86 11.02 -3.90
N ARG A 85 -17.71 10.55 -4.38
CA ARG A 85 -17.58 9.59 -5.48
C ARG A 85 -17.10 8.20 -5.01
N HIS A 86 -17.20 7.89 -3.73
CA HIS A 86 -16.61 6.66 -3.15
C HIS A 86 -17.12 5.36 -3.78
N GLU A 87 -18.42 5.28 -4.12
CA GLU A 87 -18.97 4.10 -4.80
C GLU A 87 -18.46 3.96 -6.25
N GLU A 88 -18.30 5.06 -6.98
CA GLU A 88 -17.75 5.07 -8.32
C GLU A 88 -16.30 4.60 -8.31
N ILE A 89 -15.49 5.16 -7.42
CA ILE A 89 -14.09 4.77 -7.20
C ILE A 89 -14.01 3.27 -6.88
N ALA A 90 -14.84 2.79 -5.95
CA ALA A 90 -14.86 1.38 -5.58
C ALA A 90 -15.21 0.46 -6.76
N ARG A 91 -16.18 0.84 -7.60
CA ARG A 91 -16.56 0.06 -8.80
C ARG A 91 -15.42 -0.01 -9.81
N VAL A 92 -14.78 1.12 -10.08
CA VAL A 92 -13.64 1.17 -11.02
C VAL A 92 -12.50 0.29 -10.51
N ILE A 93 -12.10 0.42 -9.26
CA ILE A 93 -11.04 -0.39 -8.66
C ILE A 93 -11.38 -1.89 -8.72
N THR A 94 -12.61 -2.27 -8.33
CA THR A 94 -13.06 -3.65 -8.40
C THR A 94 -12.98 -4.21 -9.82
N ALA A 95 -13.38 -3.42 -10.83
CA ALA A 95 -13.36 -3.83 -12.23
C ALA A 95 -11.93 -4.06 -12.75
N GLU A 96 -10.96 -3.21 -12.37
CA GLU A 96 -9.61 -3.26 -12.91
C GLU A 96 -8.65 -4.15 -12.10
N ASN A 97 -8.85 -4.35 -10.79
CA ASN A 97 -7.93 -5.15 -9.99
C ASN A 97 -8.52 -6.42 -9.35
N GLY A 98 -9.86 -6.62 -9.43
CA GLY A 98 -10.52 -7.80 -8.91
C GLY A 98 -10.76 -7.83 -7.40
N SER A 99 -10.51 -6.75 -6.69
CA SER A 99 -10.87 -6.62 -5.26
C SER A 99 -12.38 -6.82 -5.08
N PRO A 100 -12.86 -7.56 -4.07
CA PRO A 100 -14.27 -7.61 -3.75
C PRO A 100 -14.86 -6.21 -3.54
N TYR A 101 -16.02 -5.92 -4.12
CA TYR A 101 -16.63 -4.59 -4.10
C TYR A 101 -16.84 -4.05 -2.67
N SER A 102 -17.31 -4.90 -1.76
CA SER A 102 -17.48 -4.53 -0.35
C SER A 102 -16.15 -4.09 0.30
N TRP A 103 -15.04 -4.77 -0.04
CA TRP A 103 -13.71 -4.41 0.42
C TRP A 103 -13.20 -3.14 -0.28
N SER A 104 -13.47 -2.97 -1.58
CA SER A 104 -13.10 -1.74 -2.31
C SER A 104 -13.79 -0.50 -1.74
N VAL A 105 -15.08 -0.59 -1.39
CA VAL A 105 -15.80 0.51 -0.72
C VAL A 105 -15.13 0.85 0.61
N LEU A 106 -14.89 -0.16 1.46
CA LEU A 106 -14.40 0.07 2.82
C LEU A 106 -12.92 0.49 2.84
N ALA A 107 -12.06 -0.27 2.19
CA ALA A 107 -10.61 -0.11 2.33
C ALA A 107 -10.00 0.82 1.27
N GLN A 108 -10.51 0.79 0.03
CA GLN A 108 -9.95 1.57 -1.06
C GLN A 108 -10.50 3.01 -1.10
N ALA A 109 -11.83 3.17 -1.07
CA ALA A 109 -12.45 4.48 -1.19
C ALA A 109 -12.58 5.19 0.17
N LEU A 110 -13.30 4.59 1.13
CA LEU A 110 -13.45 5.18 2.46
C LEU A 110 -12.14 5.18 3.26
N GLY A 111 -11.33 4.13 3.10
CA GLY A 111 -9.99 4.08 3.67
C GLY A 111 -9.08 5.18 3.14
N ALA A 112 -9.11 5.47 1.84
CA ALA A 112 -8.37 6.60 1.27
C ALA A 112 -8.83 7.93 1.86
N MET A 113 -10.14 8.15 1.98
CA MET A 113 -10.69 9.34 2.64
C MET A 113 -10.17 9.49 4.08
N MET A 114 -10.09 8.40 4.85
CA MET A 114 -9.53 8.42 6.20
C MET A 114 -8.04 8.81 6.21
N VAL A 115 -7.27 8.38 5.21
CA VAL A 115 -5.86 8.78 5.05
C VAL A 115 -5.74 10.29 4.82
N TRP A 116 -6.57 10.85 3.94
CA TRP A 116 -6.61 12.30 3.71
C TRP A 116 -6.96 13.06 5.00
N ASP A 117 -7.96 12.58 5.74
CA ASP A 117 -8.41 13.22 6.99
C ASP A 117 -7.32 13.18 8.07
N ALA A 118 -6.66 12.03 8.24
CA ALA A 118 -5.55 11.89 9.18
C ALA A 118 -4.37 12.82 8.83
N ALA A 119 -4.01 12.92 7.54
CA ALA A 119 -2.96 13.83 7.09
C ALA A 119 -3.32 15.32 7.33
N ILE A 120 -4.58 15.70 7.11
CA ILE A 120 -5.09 17.05 7.44
C ILE A 120 -4.93 17.33 8.94
N ARG A 121 -5.28 16.38 9.79
CA ARG A 121 -5.13 16.50 11.24
C ARG A 121 -3.66 16.64 11.64
N VAL A 122 -2.80 15.76 11.13
CA VAL A 122 -1.35 15.83 11.38
C VAL A 122 -0.78 17.17 10.95
N ALA A 123 -1.15 17.66 9.74
CA ALA A 123 -0.64 18.94 9.22
C ALA A 123 -0.96 20.14 10.13
N ARG A 124 -2.14 20.17 10.76
CA ARG A 124 -2.54 21.23 11.68
C ARG A 124 -1.72 21.25 12.97
N GLU A 125 -1.31 20.10 13.45
CA GLU A 125 -0.59 19.93 14.71
C GLU A 125 0.94 19.88 14.50
N PHE A 126 1.41 19.80 13.25
CA PHE A 126 2.82 19.59 12.93
C PHE A 126 3.66 20.82 13.23
N PRO A 127 4.80 20.67 13.94
CA PRO A 127 5.65 21.79 14.30
C PRO A 127 6.56 22.20 13.13
N TYR A 128 6.09 23.07 12.23
CA TYR A 128 6.87 23.57 11.09
C TYR A 128 8.09 24.42 11.50
N GLU A 129 8.01 25.09 12.62
CA GLU A 129 9.11 25.86 13.20
C GLU A 129 9.23 25.60 14.70
N GLU A 130 10.46 25.50 15.17
CA GLU A 130 10.76 25.22 16.56
C GLU A 130 11.99 26.03 16.99
N ARG A 131 11.87 26.80 18.08
CA ARG A 131 13.00 27.48 18.73
C ARG A 131 13.60 26.56 19.78
N ARG A 132 14.91 26.42 19.74
CA ARG A 132 15.70 25.61 20.70
C ARG A 132 16.81 26.43 21.30
N ASP A 133 17.08 26.19 22.58
CA ASP A 133 18.31 26.69 23.21
C ASP A 133 19.47 25.78 22.78
N GLY A 134 20.39 26.33 21.99
CA GLY A 134 21.55 25.63 21.48
C GLY A 134 22.79 25.87 22.36
N VAL A 135 23.90 25.16 22.08
CA VAL A 135 25.16 25.28 22.81
C VAL A 135 25.82 26.65 22.61
N LEU A 136 25.63 27.24 21.42
CA LEU A 136 26.26 28.51 21.02
C LEU A 136 25.25 29.68 20.94
N GLY A 137 24.04 29.52 21.51
CA GLY A 137 22.98 30.50 21.43
C GLY A 137 21.67 29.87 20.94
N ARG A 138 20.65 30.70 20.70
CA ARG A 138 19.37 30.22 20.20
C ARG A 138 19.43 29.85 18.74
N ILE A 139 18.64 28.84 18.37
CA ILE A 139 18.45 28.39 16.99
C ILE A 139 16.98 28.29 16.67
N LEU A 140 16.63 28.55 15.40
CA LEU A 140 15.32 28.24 14.83
C LEU A 140 15.49 27.05 13.88
N VAL A 141 14.76 25.97 14.13
CA VAL A 141 14.68 24.83 13.23
C VAL A 141 13.41 24.97 12.41
N ARG A 142 13.56 25.11 11.10
CA ARG A 142 12.48 25.14 10.12
C ARG A 142 12.36 23.81 9.39
N ARG A 143 11.14 23.47 9.01
CA ARG A 143 10.83 22.32 8.15
C ARG A 143 10.16 22.85 6.89
N GLU A 144 10.82 22.63 5.74
CA GLU A 144 10.45 23.18 4.44
C GLU A 144 10.12 22.03 3.47
N PRO A 145 9.21 22.20 2.47
CA PRO A 145 8.88 21.13 1.54
C PRO A 145 10.12 20.61 0.78
N VAL A 146 10.19 19.30 0.58
CA VAL A 146 11.36 18.65 -0.06
C VAL A 146 11.50 19.01 -1.53
N GLY A 147 10.39 19.30 -2.27
CA GLY A 147 10.44 19.64 -3.68
C GLY A 147 9.44 18.89 -4.55
N VAL A 148 9.92 18.37 -5.67
CA VAL A 148 9.16 17.54 -6.61
C VAL A 148 9.21 16.08 -6.16
N VAL A 149 8.03 15.47 -5.98
CA VAL A 149 7.88 14.09 -5.52
C VAL A 149 7.43 13.19 -6.68
N ALA A 150 8.17 12.12 -6.94
CA ALA A 150 7.70 11.00 -7.75
C ALA A 150 6.97 10.00 -6.82
N ALA A 151 5.66 9.93 -6.95
CA ALA A 151 4.81 9.01 -6.20
C ALA A 151 4.48 7.79 -7.08
N VAL A 152 5.07 6.64 -6.78
CA VAL A 152 4.88 5.40 -7.54
C VAL A 152 4.02 4.45 -6.75
N VAL A 153 2.81 4.16 -7.26
CA VAL A 153 1.81 3.37 -6.55
C VAL A 153 1.58 2.00 -7.20
N PRO A 154 1.25 0.97 -6.40
CA PRO A 154 0.96 -0.37 -6.87
C PRO A 154 -0.50 -0.51 -7.33
N TRP A 155 -0.83 -1.68 -7.84
CA TRP A 155 -2.15 -2.03 -8.35
C TRP A 155 -3.13 -2.59 -7.30
N ASN A 156 -2.63 -3.05 -6.14
CA ASN A 156 -3.47 -3.80 -5.19
C ASN A 156 -4.39 -2.91 -4.33
N VAL A 157 -3.92 -1.73 -3.93
CA VAL A 157 -4.68 -0.75 -3.12
C VAL A 157 -4.42 0.68 -3.64
N PRO A 158 -4.76 0.95 -4.93
CA PRO A 158 -4.23 2.13 -5.64
C PRO A 158 -4.64 3.45 -4.99
N GLN A 159 -5.92 3.69 -4.71
CA GLN A 159 -6.38 4.95 -4.09
C GLN A 159 -5.88 5.15 -2.67
N PHE A 160 -5.84 4.08 -1.86
CA PHE A 160 -5.35 4.15 -0.50
C PHE A 160 -3.86 4.55 -0.46
N VAL A 161 -3.04 3.91 -1.30
CA VAL A 161 -1.60 4.21 -1.37
C VAL A 161 -1.35 5.55 -2.06
N ALA A 162 -2.15 5.93 -3.05
CA ALA A 162 -2.08 7.28 -3.62
C ALA A 162 -2.36 8.35 -2.56
N ALA A 163 -3.39 8.18 -1.74
CA ALA A 163 -3.70 9.08 -0.63
C ALA A 163 -2.55 9.17 0.38
N ALA A 164 -1.93 8.03 0.75
CA ALA A 164 -0.80 7.97 1.69
C ALA A 164 0.42 8.81 1.23
N LYS A 165 0.59 8.97 -0.08
CA LYS A 165 1.69 9.73 -0.67
C LYS A 165 1.29 11.17 -1.00
N LEU A 166 0.12 11.36 -1.61
CA LEU A 166 -0.33 12.67 -2.07
C LEU A 166 -0.73 13.60 -0.91
N ALA A 167 -1.46 13.09 0.08
CA ALA A 167 -1.96 13.94 1.16
C ALA A 167 -0.81 14.65 1.91
N PRO A 168 0.21 13.96 2.44
CA PRO A 168 1.32 14.64 3.11
C PRO A 168 2.16 15.47 2.13
N ALA A 169 2.41 15.02 0.89
CA ALA A 169 3.18 15.79 -0.10
C ALA A 169 2.50 17.13 -0.42
N LEU A 170 1.20 17.13 -0.70
CA LEU A 170 0.45 18.34 -1.01
C LEU A 170 0.35 19.27 0.20
N LEU A 171 0.05 18.74 1.38
CA LEU A 171 -0.07 19.55 2.62
C LEU A 171 1.26 20.19 3.03
N THR A 172 2.39 19.54 2.78
CA THR A 172 3.71 20.14 3.02
C THR A 172 4.07 21.20 1.99
N GLY A 173 3.41 21.24 0.82
CA GLY A 173 3.67 22.18 -0.25
C GLY A 173 4.53 21.62 -1.38
N CYS A 174 4.77 20.32 -1.44
CA CYS A 174 5.42 19.65 -2.57
C CYS A 174 4.53 19.64 -3.82
N THR A 175 5.16 19.47 -4.98
CA THR A 175 4.49 19.11 -6.24
C THR A 175 4.70 17.63 -6.53
N VAL A 176 3.77 16.99 -7.24
CA VAL A 176 3.78 15.53 -7.36
C VAL A 176 3.58 15.06 -8.80
N VAL A 177 4.39 14.10 -9.21
CA VAL A 177 4.16 13.27 -10.40
C VAL A 177 3.75 11.89 -9.89
N LEU A 178 2.46 11.56 -10.01
CA LEU A 178 1.89 10.27 -9.64
C LEU A 178 2.01 9.29 -10.81
N LYS A 179 2.59 8.14 -10.56
CA LYS A 179 2.67 7.03 -11.51
C LYS A 179 1.80 5.86 -11.02
N PRO A 180 0.56 5.70 -11.51
CA PRO A 180 -0.26 4.52 -11.25
C PRO A 180 0.30 3.28 -11.95
N SER A 181 -0.05 2.09 -11.42
CA SER A 181 0.30 0.82 -12.05
C SER A 181 -0.44 0.64 -13.38
N PRO A 182 0.17 0.01 -14.40
CA PRO A 182 -0.51 -0.26 -15.66
C PRO A 182 -1.70 -1.24 -15.53
N GLU A 183 -1.76 -2.00 -14.45
CA GLU A 183 -2.90 -2.90 -14.18
C GLU A 183 -4.14 -2.18 -13.65
N SER A 184 -3.96 -1.02 -12.99
CA SER A 184 -5.06 -0.26 -12.37
C SER A 184 -4.83 1.25 -12.51
N PRO A 185 -4.90 1.79 -13.73
CA PRO A 185 -4.69 3.22 -13.97
C PRO A 185 -5.99 4.03 -13.97
N LEU A 186 -7.17 3.42 -14.13
CA LEU A 186 -8.43 4.14 -14.36
C LEU A 186 -8.87 4.95 -13.15
N ASP A 187 -8.70 4.41 -11.96
CA ASP A 187 -9.05 5.09 -10.71
C ASP A 187 -8.23 6.38 -10.50
N ALA A 188 -7.01 6.45 -11.03
CA ALA A 188 -6.16 7.62 -10.93
C ALA A 188 -6.68 8.80 -11.77
N TYR A 189 -7.40 8.56 -12.87
CA TYR A 189 -8.07 9.62 -13.63
C TYR A 189 -9.19 10.27 -12.84
N LEU A 190 -9.99 9.46 -12.10
CA LEU A 190 -10.99 10.00 -11.18
C LEU A 190 -10.36 10.91 -10.12
N LEU A 191 -9.20 10.52 -9.59
CA LEU A 191 -8.46 11.34 -8.65
C LEU A 191 -7.99 12.66 -9.28
N GLY A 192 -7.53 12.64 -10.55
CA GLY A 192 -7.14 13.82 -11.30
C GLY A 192 -8.32 14.80 -11.51
N GLU A 193 -9.50 14.28 -11.87
CA GLU A 193 -10.73 15.05 -11.97
C GLU A 193 -11.11 15.72 -10.65
N ILE A 194 -11.11 14.94 -9.56
CA ILE A 194 -11.41 15.44 -8.21
C ILE A 194 -10.42 16.53 -7.80
N ALA A 195 -9.13 16.35 -8.07
CA ALA A 195 -8.10 17.34 -7.74
C ALA A 195 -8.31 18.67 -8.50
N ARG A 196 -8.67 18.59 -9.80
CA ARG A 196 -9.00 19.75 -10.63
C ARG A 196 -10.25 20.46 -10.12
N GLU A 197 -11.32 19.73 -9.83
CA GLU A 197 -12.57 20.28 -9.28
C GLU A 197 -12.37 20.93 -7.90
N ALA A 198 -11.44 20.38 -7.10
CA ALA A 198 -11.04 20.95 -5.82
C ALA A 198 -10.23 22.25 -5.96
N GLY A 199 -9.84 22.64 -7.17
CA GLY A 199 -9.05 23.85 -7.43
C GLY A 199 -7.58 23.70 -7.05
N LEU A 200 -7.01 22.51 -7.21
CA LEU A 200 -5.56 22.32 -7.07
C LEU A 200 -4.86 23.16 -8.14
N PRO A 201 -3.88 24.02 -7.81
CA PRO A 201 -3.23 24.89 -8.80
C PRO A 201 -2.50 24.14 -9.91
N GLU A 202 -2.38 24.79 -11.06
CA GLU A 202 -1.62 24.27 -12.20
C GLU A 202 -0.19 23.87 -11.80
N GLY A 203 0.27 22.75 -12.34
CA GLY A 203 1.60 22.23 -12.13
C GLY A 203 1.79 21.40 -10.85
N VAL A 204 0.83 21.41 -9.91
CA VAL A 204 1.00 20.75 -8.61
C VAL A 204 0.87 19.23 -8.70
N LEU A 205 0.01 18.71 -9.59
CA LEU A 205 -0.19 17.28 -9.78
C LEU A 205 -0.16 16.89 -11.25
N SER A 206 0.60 15.84 -11.57
CA SER A 206 0.54 15.12 -12.84
C SER A 206 0.31 13.63 -12.57
N ILE A 207 -0.38 12.95 -13.51
CA ILE A 207 -0.69 11.50 -13.43
C ILE A 207 -0.25 10.85 -14.73
N LEU A 208 0.72 9.93 -14.63
CA LEU A 208 1.37 9.29 -15.77
C LEU A 208 1.28 7.77 -15.69
N PRO A 209 0.23 7.14 -16.24
CA PRO A 209 0.19 5.70 -16.40
C PRO A 209 1.38 5.23 -17.25
N ALA A 210 2.18 4.31 -16.71
CA ALA A 210 3.39 3.85 -17.38
C ALA A 210 3.83 2.47 -16.91
N ASP A 211 4.59 1.81 -17.74
CA ASP A 211 5.25 0.55 -17.43
C ASP A 211 6.46 0.71 -16.50
N ARG A 212 7.20 -0.38 -16.31
CA ARG A 212 8.38 -0.42 -15.44
C ARG A 212 9.52 0.46 -15.99
N GLU A 213 9.74 0.49 -17.30
CA GLU A 213 10.87 1.19 -17.90
C GLU A 213 10.72 2.70 -17.73
N VAL A 214 9.54 3.22 -18.05
CA VAL A 214 9.24 4.66 -17.89
C VAL A 214 9.16 5.04 -16.42
N SER A 215 8.67 4.13 -15.55
CA SER A 215 8.70 4.34 -14.10
C SER A 215 10.12 4.47 -13.56
N GLU A 216 11.05 3.65 -14.04
CA GLU A 216 12.47 3.73 -13.66
C GLU A 216 13.09 5.05 -14.15
N TYR A 217 12.71 5.53 -15.35
CA TYR A 217 13.14 6.82 -15.87
C TYR A 217 12.67 7.97 -14.98
N LEU A 218 11.41 7.97 -14.54
CA LEU A 218 10.87 8.97 -13.61
C LEU A 218 11.61 8.96 -12.26
N VAL A 219 11.87 7.79 -11.70
CA VAL A 219 12.61 7.63 -10.44
C VAL A 219 14.03 8.20 -10.53
N GLY A 220 14.68 8.04 -11.69
CA GLY A 220 16.05 8.52 -11.95
C GLY A 220 16.12 9.94 -12.52
N HIS A 221 15.00 10.63 -12.66
CA HIS A 221 14.98 11.94 -13.29
C HIS A 221 15.62 13.02 -12.39
N PRO A 222 16.58 13.83 -12.89
CA PRO A 222 17.33 14.79 -12.06
C PRO A 222 16.48 15.92 -11.47
N GLY A 223 15.28 16.17 -12.01
CA GLY A 223 14.33 17.14 -11.48
C GLY A 223 13.43 16.61 -10.36
N VAL A 224 13.63 15.37 -9.90
CA VAL A 224 12.89 14.73 -8.78
C VAL A 224 13.74 14.80 -7.50
N ASP A 225 13.18 15.38 -6.44
CA ASP A 225 13.85 15.53 -5.14
C ASP A 225 13.56 14.35 -4.21
N LYS A 226 12.38 13.73 -4.34
CA LYS A 226 11.96 12.58 -3.53
C LYS A 226 11.20 11.55 -4.35
N VAL A 227 11.48 10.28 -4.07
CA VAL A 227 10.68 9.14 -4.54
C VAL A 227 9.94 8.53 -3.34
N SER A 228 8.61 8.43 -3.45
CA SER A 228 7.78 7.65 -2.54
C SER A 228 7.24 6.44 -3.33
N PHE A 229 7.72 5.26 -2.98
CA PHE A 229 7.49 4.03 -3.74
C PHE A 229 6.80 2.97 -2.87
N THR A 230 5.80 2.30 -3.42
CA THR A 230 5.22 1.08 -2.86
C THR A 230 5.24 -0.03 -3.93
N GLY A 231 5.76 -1.20 -3.57
CA GLY A 231 5.84 -2.34 -4.48
C GLY A 231 6.67 -3.51 -3.95
N SER A 232 7.23 -4.33 -4.86
CA SER A 232 8.04 -5.49 -4.47
C SER A 232 9.43 -5.12 -3.96
N VAL A 233 10.02 -5.98 -3.12
CA VAL A 233 11.40 -5.81 -2.61
C VAL A 233 12.43 -5.65 -3.74
N GLY A 234 12.30 -6.45 -4.81
CA GLY A 234 13.21 -6.35 -5.96
C GLY A 234 13.12 -4.99 -6.66
N ALA A 235 11.90 -4.46 -6.83
CA ALA A 235 11.68 -3.12 -7.39
C ALA A 235 12.17 -2.02 -6.44
N GLY A 236 11.95 -2.14 -5.12
CA GLY A 236 12.44 -1.18 -4.14
C GLY A 236 13.97 -1.08 -4.10
N ARG A 237 14.69 -2.22 -4.20
CA ARG A 237 16.15 -2.23 -4.34
C ARG A 237 16.58 -1.46 -5.60
N ARG A 238 15.89 -1.70 -6.73
CA ARG A 238 16.18 -0.99 -7.98
C ARG A 238 15.91 0.51 -7.88
N VAL A 239 14.83 0.91 -7.21
CA VAL A 239 14.53 2.32 -6.92
C VAL A 239 15.68 2.98 -6.14
N MET A 240 16.19 2.32 -5.10
CA MET A 240 17.34 2.85 -4.34
C MET A 240 18.60 3.00 -5.20
N GLU A 241 18.92 2.00 -6.04
CA GLU A 241 20.09 2.06 -6.93
C GLU A 241 20.00 3.24 -7.90
N VAL A 242 18.81 3.48 -8.45
CA VAL A 242 18.58 4.55 -9.43
C VAL A 242 18.58 5.92 -8.75
N ALA A 243 17.86 6.07 -7.64
CA ALA A 243 17.76 7.29 -6.86
C ALA A 243 19.12 7.75 -6.30
N ALA A 244 19.98 6.80 -5.93
CA ALA A 244 21.32 7.10 -5.42
C ALA A 244 22.21 7.91 -6.38
N ARG A 245 21.96 7.84 -7.69
CA ARG A 245 22.72 8.59 -8.71
C ARG A 245 22.57 10.11 -8.55
N ASN A 246 21.42 10.55 -8.09
CA ASN A 246 21.09 11.96 -7.90
C ASN A 246 20.98 12.34 -6.42
N LEU A 247 21.30 11.43 -5.49
CA LEU A 247 21.08 11.58 -4.05
C LEU A 247 19.60 11.88 -3.72
N THR A 248 18.69 11.41 -4.55
CA THR A 248 17.25 11.58 -4.38
C THR A 248 16.78 10.85 -3.12
N ARG A 249 15.99 11.49 -2.28
CA ARG A 249 15.41 10.88 -1.07
C ARG A 249 14.42 9.79 -1.44
N VAL A 250 14.38 8.72 -0.66
CA VAL A 250 13.46 7.61 -0.90
C VAL A 250 12.69 7.25 0.37
N THR A 251 11.39 6.96 0.20
CA THR A 251 10.57 6.21 1.13
C THR A 251 10.07 4.96 0.39
N LEU A 252 10.27 3.79 0.99
CA LEU A 252 9.96 2.50 0.37
C LEU A 252 9.01 1.73 1.27
N GLU A 253 7.83 1.41 0.76
CA GLU A 253 6.88 0.48 1.35
C GLU A 253 6.86 -0.79 0.49
N LEU A 254 7.33 -1.90 1.05
CA LEU A 254 7.61 -3.12 0.29
C LEU A 254 6.80 -4.30 0.83
N GLY A 255 7.15 -5.49 0.38
CA GLY A 255 6.44 -6.71 0.72
C GLY A 255 6.52 -7.13 2.19
N GLY A 256 5.69 -8.10 2.53
CA GLY A 256 5.61 -8.67 3.86
C GLY A 256 5.39 -10.18 3.87
N LYS A 257 5.68 -10.80 5.01
CA LYS A 257 5.32 -12.18 5.35
C LYS A 257 4.90 -12.20 6.82
N SER A 258 3.86 -11.43 7.11
CA SER A 258 3.44 -11.09 8.46
C SER A 258 2.97 -12.32 9.25
N ALA A 259 3.31 -12.35 10.54
CA ALA A 259 2.97 -13.43 11.43
C ALA A 259 1.84 -13.05 12.39
N ALA A 260 0.77 -13.88 12.44
CA ALA A 260 -0.21 -13.87 13.51
C ALA A 260 0.23 -14.93 14.54
N VAL A 261 0.57 -14.50 15.74
CA VAL A 261 0.94 -15.40 16.85
C VAL A 261 -0.29 -15.67 17.70
N VAL A 262 -0.71 -16.93 17.80
CA VAL A 262 -1.83 -17.35 18.66
C VAL A 262 -1.27 -17.99 19.90
N LEU A 263 -1.45 -17.37 21.08
CA LEU A 263 -0.96 -17.92 22.36
C LEU A 263 -1.89 -19.05 22.88
N PRO A 264 -1.39 -19.92 23.78
CA PRO A 264 -2.17 -21.08 24.26
C PRO A 264 -3.45 -20.74 25.00
N ASP A 265 -3.56 -19.53 25.53
CA ASP A 265 -4.73 -19.02 26.26
C ASP A 265 -5.75 -18.29 25.35
N ALA A 266 -5.45 -18.15 24.05
CA ALA A 266 -6.35 -17.51 23.13
C ALA A 266 -7.67 -18.27 22.96
N ASP A 267 -8.77 -17.53 22.86
CA ASP A 267 -10.06 -18.10 22.45
C ASP A 267 -10.05 -18.37 20.93
N VAL A 268 -10.43 -19.61 20.57
CA VAL A 268 -10.38 -20.08 19.18
C VAL A 268 -11.27 -19.25 18.26
N ALA A 269 -12.51 -19.03 18.68
CA ALA A 269 -13.49 -18.33 17.85
C ALA A 269 -13.05 -16.86 17.59
N THR A 270 -12.56 -16.20 18.63
CA THR A 270 -12.05 -14.83 18.57
C THR A 270 -10.82 -14.74 17.66
N ALA A 271 -9.84 -15.63 17.81
CA ALA A 271 -8.63 -15.63 17.01
C ALA A 271 -8.94 -15.90 15.51
N VAL A 272 -9.76 -16.92 15.23
CA VAL A 272 -10.15 -17.26 13.85
C VAL A 272 -10.94 -16.12 13.18
N ALA A 273 -11.94 -15.57 13.91
CA ALA A 273 -12.75 -14.48 13.39
C ALA A 273 -11.93 -13.20 13.06
N GLY A 274 -10.87 -12.95 13.80
CA GLY A 274 -10.02 -11.78 13.56
C GLY A 274 -8.88 -12.04 12.55
N ILE A 275 -8.30 -13.24 12.52
CA ILE A 275 -7.17 -13.54 11.64
C ILE A 275 -7.63 -13.84 10.20
N VAL A 276 -8.74 -14.56 10.00
CA VAL A 276 -9.20 -14.95 8.65
C VAL A 276 -9.41 -13.74 7.73
N PRO A 277 -10.14 -12.68 8.13
CA PRO A 277 -10.23 -11.48 7.31
C PRO A 277 -8.88 -10.79 7.05
N ALA A 278 -7.96 -10.82 8.03
CA ALA A 278 -6.63 -10.22 7.89
C ALA A 278 -5.67 -11.05 7.01
N ALA A 279 -5.90 -12.36 6.90
CA ALA A 279 -5.07 -13.26 6.10
C ALA A 279 -5.47 -13.26 4.61
N TRP A 280 -6.76 -13.31 4.31
CA TRP A 280 -7.29 -13.38 2.93
C TRP A 280 -7.78 -12.04 2.38
N MET A 281 -7.57 -10.91 3.09
CA MET A 281 -7.95 -9.58 2.60
C MET A 281 -7.47 -9.34 1.19
N ASN A 282 -8.30 -8.69 0.39
CA ASN A 282 -7.96 -8.35 -0.99
C ASN A 282 -7.42 -9.54 -1.80
N ASN A 283 -8.05 -10.69 -1.67
CA ASN A 283 -7.65 -11.93 -2.37
C ASN A 283 -6.22 -12.40 -2.00
N GLY A 284 -5.75 -12.07 -0.79
CA GLY A 284 -4.37 -12.29 -0.35
C GLY A 284 -3.34 -11.33 -0.98
N GLN A 285 -3.80 -10.29 -1.70
CA GLN A 285 -2.94 -9.31 -2.40
C GLN A 285 -2.72 -8.04 -1.54
N ALA A 286 -2.40 -8.23 -0.27
CA ALA A 286 -2.07 -7.15 0.66
C ALA A 286 -0.72 -7.40 1.32
N CYS A 287 0.16 -6.39 1.30
CA CYS A 287 1.50 -6.47 1.90
C CYS A 287 1.48 -6.77 3.41
N VAL A 288 0.42 -6.34 4.09
CA VAL A 288 0.20 -6.55 5.53
C VAL A 288 -0.55 -7.87 5.86
N ALA A 289 -0.99 -8.64 4.85
CA ALA A 289 -1.73 -9.88 5.05
C ALA A 289 -0.97 -10.84 5.97
N GLN A 290 -1.68 -11.40 6.95
CA GLN A 290 -1.09 -12.28 7.95
C GLN A 290 -1.00 -13.71 7.42
N THR A 291 -0.04 -13.96 6.54
CA THR A 291 0.09 -15.19 5.77
C THR A 291 0.85 -16.30 6.47
N ARG A 292 1.43 -16.03 7.66
CA ARG A 292 1.95 -17.04 8.59
C ARG A 292 1.13 -16.98 9.88
N ILE A 293 0.46 -18.07 10.23
CA ILE A 293 -0.28 -18.20 11.49
C ILE A 293 0.50 -19.19 12.38
N LEU A 294 1.05 -18.69 13.47
CA LEU A 294 1.84 -19.46 14.42
C LEU A 294 0.94 -20.00 15.51
N LEU A 295 0.85 -21.31 15.64
CA LEU A 295 -0.05 -22.01 16.55
C LEU A 295 0.70 -22.79 17.63
N PRO A 296 0.25 -22.74 18.90
CA PRO A 296 0.85 -23.53 19.96
C PRO A 296 0.66 -25.03 19.67
N ARG A 297 1.75 -25.80 19.71
CA ARG A 297 1.71 -27.26 19.43
C ARG A 297 0.68 -28.01 20.30
N SER A 298 0.47 -27.56 21.52
CA SER A 298 -0.50 -28.16 22.45
C SER A 298 -1.97 -28.04 22.04
N ARG A 299 -2.28 -27.09 21.13
CA ARG A 299 -3.64 -26.83 20.64
C ARG A 299 -3.68 -26.75 19.11
N TYR A 300 -2.65 -27.27 18.44
CA TYR A 300 -2.48 -27.10 17.00
C TYR A 300 -3.68 -27.65 16.21
N ASP A 301 -4.10 -28.87 16.47
CA ASP A 301 -5.18 -29.52 15.72
C ASP A 301 -6.52 -28.77 15.89
N GLU A 302 -6.82 -28.30 17.12
CA GLU A 302 -8.03 -27.53 17.42
C GLU A 302 -8.09 -26.23 16.57
N PHE A 303 -7.00 -25.48 16.53
CA PHE A 303 -6.93 -24.25 15.72
C PHE A 303 -6.87 -24.55 14.22
N ALA A 304 -6.12 -25.56 13.80
CA ALA A 304 -5.99 -25.92 12.39
C ALA A 304 -7.34 -26.33 11.78
N GLU A 305 -8.14 -27.13 12.52
CA GLU A 305 -9.52 -27.49 12.10
C GLU A 305 -10.41 -26.24 11.99
N ALA A 306 -10.38 -25.34 12.97
CA ALA A 306 -11.18 -24.13 12.97
C ALA A 306 -10.79 -23.17 11.84
N PHE A 307 -9.49 -22.97 11.57
CA PHE A 307 -9.02 -22.17 10.44
C PHE A 307 -9.37 -22.80 9.10
N ALA A 308 -9.25 -24.13 8.96
CA ALA A 308 -9.62 -24.82 7.72
C ALA A 308 -11.12 -24.70 7.42
N ALA A 309 -11.96 -24.86 8.44
CA ALA A 309 -13.41 -24.68 8.32
C ALA A 309 -13.76 -23.24 7.90
N ALA A 310 -13.16 -22.22 8.53
CA ALA A 310 -13.41 -20.82 8.23
C ALA A 310 -12.90 -20.44 6.83
N ALA A 311 -11.73 -20.93 6.40
CA ALA A 311 -11.19 -20.68 5.06
C ALA A 311 -12.06 -21.34 3.97
N SER A 312 -12.56 -22.56 4.21
CA SER A 312 -13.47 -23.25 3.29
C SER A 312 -14.84 -22.56 3.13
N ALA A 313 -15.24 -21.78 4.14
CA ALA A 313 -16.51 -21.05 4.12
C ALA A 313 -16.41 -19.70 3.37
N LEU A 314 -15.23 -19.27 2.96
CA LEU A 314 -15.06 -18.03 2.20
C LEU A 314 -15.72 -18.13 0.81
N THR A 315 -16.58 -17.19 0.51
CA THR A 315 -17.26 -17.12 -0.80
C THR A 315 -16.31 -16.60 -1.87
N VAL A 316 -16.00 -17.45 -2.85
CA VAL A 316 -15.21 -17.09 -4.04
C VAL A 316 -16.13 -16.85 -5.21
N GLY A 317 -16.01 -15.71 -5.91
CA GLY A 317 -16.94 -15.40 -7.01
C GLY A 317 -16.68 -14.07 -7.71
N ASP A 318 -17.71 -13.61 -8.42
CA ASP A 318 -17.72 -12.29 -9.08
C ASP A 318 -17.38 -11.21 -8.06
N PRO A 319 -16.33 -10.42 -8.27
CA PRO A 319 -15.93 -9.39 -7.31
C PRO A 319 -16.97 -8.27 -7.16
N MET A 320 -17.89 -8.10 -8.12
CA MET A 320 -18.99 -7.14 -8.01
C MET A 320 -20.17 -7.63 -7.16
N ASP A 321 -20.24 -8.93 -6.88
CA ASP A 321 -21.27 -9.48 -5.97
C ASP A 321 -20.91 -9.10 -4.52
N PRO A 322 -21.80 -8.40 -3.79
CA PRO A 322 -21.58 -8.04 -2.39
C PRO A 322 -21.30 -9.22 -1.45
N ALA A 323 -21.71 -10.44 -1.82
CA ALA A 323 -21.47 -11.66 -1.04
C ALA A 323 -20.06 -12.23 -1.26
N THR A 324 -19.35 -11.80 -2.29
CA THR A 324 -17.99 -12.28 -2.57
C THR A 324 -16.99 -11.75 -1.55
N GLN A 325 -16.23 -12.68 -0.95
CA GLN A 325 -15.17 -12.38 0.00
C GLN A 325 -13.79 -12.52 -0.63
N VAL A 326 -13.65 -13.38 -1.63
CA VAL A 326 -12.41 -13.58 -2.39
C VAL A 326 -12.73 -13.51 -3.89
N GLY A 327 -12.21 -12.49 -4.54
CA GLY A 327 -12.31 -12.28 -5.99
C GLY A 327 -11.13 -12.89 -6.76
N PRO A 328 -11.01 -12.57 -8.05
CA PRO A 328 -9.87 -12.99 -8.87
C PRO A 328 -8.58 -12.22 -8.49
N LEU A 329 -7.43 -12.79 -8.83
CA LEU A 329 -6.14 -12.10 -8.75
C LEU A 329 -6.00 -11.13 -9.92
N VAL A 330 -5.27 -10.04 -9.72
CA VAL A 330 -5.19 -8.91 -10.67
C VAL A 330 -4.79 -9.28 -12.10
N ALA A 331 -4.00 -10.33 -12.28
CA ALA A 331 -3.48 -10.74 -13.58
C ALA A 331 -3.14 -12.23 -13.61
N GLU A 332 -3.10 -12.82 -14.81
CA GLU A 332 -2.74 -14.23 -15.03
C GLU A 332 -1.40 -14.59 -14.37
N ARG A 333 -0.41 -13.68 -14.41
CA ARG A 333 0.89 -13.93 -13.78
C ARG A 333 0.79 -14.14 -12.26
N GLN A 334 -0.16 -13.46 -11.56
CA GLN A 334 -0.38 -13.65 -10.14
C GLN A 334 -1.09 -14.98 -9.85
N GLN A 335 -2.04 -15.38 -10.70
CA GLN A 335 -2.66 -16.71 -10.63
C GLN A 335 -1.61 -17.81 -10.79
N ARG A 336 -0.80 -17.74 -11.85
CA ARG A 336 0.28 -18.70 -12.11
C ARG A 336 1.28 -18.75 -10.96
N ARG A 337 1.63 -17.60 -10.38
CA ARG A 337 2.50 -17.51 -9.21
C ARG A 337 1.89 -18.22 -8.00
N SER A 338 0.65 -17.94 -7.67
CA SER A 338 -0.04 -18.57 -6.53
C SER A 338 -0.14 -20.09 -6.69
N LEU A 339 -0.56 -20.56 -7.86
CA LEU A 339 -0.61 -22.00 -8.19
C LEU A 339 0.78 -22.67 -8.18
N HIS A 340 1.82 -21.94 -8.58
CA HIS A 340 3.20 -22.45 -8.47
C HIS A 340 3.60 -22.66 -7.00
N TYR A 341 3.33 -21.69 -6.11
CA TYR A 341 3.65 -21.83 -4.69
C TYR A 341 2.80 -22.91 -4.00
N ILE A 342 1.57 -23.13 -4.45
CA ILE A 342 0.73 -24.22 -3.95
C ILE A 342 1.40 -25.57 -4.26
N ARG A 343 1.85 -25.79 -5.50
CA ARG A 343 2.58 -27.03 -5.86
C ARG A 343 3.90 -27.16 -5.08
N LEU A 344 4.65 -26.06 -5.00
CA LEU A 344 5.92 -26.02 -4.29
C LEU A 344 5.78 -26.38 -2.81
N GLY A 345 4.75 -25.86 -2.13
CA GLY A 345 4.46 -26.19 -0.74
C GLY A 345 4.20 -27.70 -0.54
N GLN A 346 3.45 -28.33 -1.46
CA GLN A 346 3.24 -29.78 -1.45
C GLN A 346 4.54 -30.55 -1.67
N GLU A 347 5.37 -30.11 -2.61
CA GLU A 347 6.68 -30.72 -2.91
C GLU A 347 7.65 -30.61 -1.72
N GLU A 348 7.56 -29.51 -0.94
CA GLU A 348 8.33 -29.30 0.30
C GLU A 348 7.73 -30.04 1.51
N GLY A 349 6.58 -30.70 1.36
CA GLY A 349 5.96 -31.54 2.40
C GLY A 349 4.86 -30.85 3.22
N ALA A 350 4.47 -29.64 2.92
CA ALA A 350 3.33 -28.98 3.57
C ALA A 350 2.01 -29.66 3.15
N LYS A 351 1.08 -29.80 4.10
CA LYS A 351 -0.22 -30.44 3.88
C LYS A 351 -1.28 -29.40 3.50
N ILE A 352 -1.98 -29.58 2.40
CA ILE A 352 -3.16 -28.77 2.09
C ILE A 352 -4.30 -29.20 3.03
N LEU A 353 -4.80 -28.26 3.83
CA LEU A 353 -5.98 -28.45 4.68
C LEU A 353 -7.27 -28.04 3.97
N THR A 354 -7.20 -27.01 3.12
CA THR A 354 -8.30 -26.59 2.24
C THR A 354 -7.78 -25.84 1.02
N GLY A 355 -8.58 -25.77 -0.05
CA GLY A 355 -8.23 -25.12 -1.31
C GLY A 355 -7.22 -25.94 -2.11
N GLY A 356 -6.30 -25.28 -2.77
CA GLY A 356 -5.18 -25.90 -3.47
C GLY A 356 -5.23 -25.80 -4.99
N GLY A 357 -6.26 -25.17 -5.55
CA GLY A 357 -6.43 -25.11 -6.99
C GLY A 357 -7.21 -23.90 -7.48
N ARG A 358 -7.77 -24.07 -8.68
CA ARG A 358 -8.77 -23.16 -9.25
C ARG A 358 -10.15 -23.58 -8.76
N PRO A 359 -11.02 -22.64 -8.33
CA PRO A 359 -12.38 -22.97 -7.90
C PRO A 359 -13.18 -23.64 -9.00
N ALA A 360 -13.94 -24.68 -8.65
CA ALA A 360 -14.83 -25.36 -9.59
C ALA A 360 -15.94 -24.40 -10.07
N GLY A 361 -16.26 -24.42 -11.36
CA GLY A 361 -17.28 -23.59 -11.98
C GLY A 361 -16.86 -22.14 -12.29
N LEU A 362 -15.61 -21.76 -11.99
CA LEU A 362 -15.03 -20.47 -12.38
C LEU A 362 -13.94 -20.71 -13.45
N ASP A 363 -14.36 -21.11 -14.65
CA ASP A 363 -13.45 -21.45 -15.75
C ASP A 363 -12.80 -20.23 -16.40
N ARG A 364 -13.37 -19.03 -16.18
CA ARG A 364 -12.86 -17.74 -16.65
C ARG A 364 -12.50 -16.87 -15.45
N GLY A 365 -11.57 -15.92 -15.64
CA GLY A 365 -11.00 -15.07 -14.60
C GLY A 365 -9.82 -15.73 -13.88
N TRP A 366 -8.98 -14.93 -13.26
CA TRP A 366 -7.73 -15.40 -12.65
C TRP A 366 -7.91 -15.83 -11.19
N TYR A 367 -8.84 -16.76 -10.95
CA TYR A 367 -9.20 -17.24 -9.62
C TYR A 367 -8.23 -18.28 -9.07
N VAL A 368 -8.04 -18.24 -7.75
CA VAL A 368 -7.37 -19.27 -6.94
C VAL A 368 -8.17 -19.46 -5.66
N GLU A 369 -8.38 -20.70 -5.25
CA GLU A 369 -9.06 -21.03 -3.99
C GLU A 369 -8.31 -20.47 -2.78
N PRO A 370 -9.01 -19.98 -1.74
CA PRO A 370 -8.43 -19.77 -0.43
C PRO A 370 -7.72 -21.05 0.03
N THR A 371 -6.39 -21.00 0.08
CA THR A 371 -5.56 -22.16 0.33
C THR A 371 -4.88 -22.05 1.69
N LEU A 372 -5.03 -23.09 2.50
CA LEU A 372 -4.43 -23.20 3.81
C LEU A 372 -3.51 -24.40 3.88
N PHE A 373 -2.24 -24.17 4.16
CA PHE A 373 -1.26 -25.20 4.45
C PHE A 373 -1.14 -25.45 5.95
N GLY A 374 -1.14 -26.71 6.35
CA GLY A 374 -0.80 -27.19 7.69
C GLY A 374 0.58 -27.82 7.76
N ASP A 375 1.09 -28.00 8.98
CA ASP A 375 2.38 -28.61 9.29
C ASP A 375 3.56 -27.93 8.53
N VAL A 376 3.51 -26.62 8.37
CA VAL A 376 4.55 -25.88 7.66
C VAL A 376 5.73 -25.62 8.58
N ASP A 377 6.92 -25.97 8.12
CA ASP A 377 8.18 -25.53 8.73
C ASP A 377 8.58 -24.15 8.20
N ASN A 378 9.12 -23.29 9.08
CA ASN A 378 9.48 -21.92 8.71
C ASN A 378 10.62 -21.84 7.68
N SER A 379 11.34 -22.94 7.40
CA SER A 379 12.35 -23.03 6.34
C SER A 379 11.76 -23.23 4.94
N MET A 380 10.51 -23.68 4.84
CA MET A 380 9.82 -23.88 3.56
C MET A 380 9.61 -22.54 2.84
N ARG A 381 9.75 -22.54 1.51
CA ARG A 381 9.61 -21.32 0.69
C ARG A 381 8.23 -20.70 0.80
N VAL A 382 7.18 -21.51 0.98
CA VAL A 382 5.82 -21.01 1.22
C VAL A 382 5.68 -20.20 2.52
N ALA A 383 6.55 -20.41 3.51
CA ALA A 383 6.61 -19.65 4.75
C ALA A 383 7.57 -18.46 4.68
N ARG A 384 8.57 -18.50 3.81
CA ARG A 384 9.62 -17.50 3.72
C ARG A 384 9.38 -16.42 2.67
N GLU A 385 8.79 -16.80 1.53
CA GLU A 385 8.64 -15.91 0.38
C GLU A 385 7.23 -15.32 0.32
N GLU A 386 7.12 -14.07 -0.09
CA GLU A 386 5.84 -13.40 -0.32
C GLU A 386 5.18 -13.96 -1.58
N ILE A 387 4.01 -14.59 -1.43
CA ILE A 387 3.25 -15.17 -2.54
C ILE A 387 2.39 -14.12 -3.23
N PHE A 388 1.77 -13.24 -2.44
CA PHE A 388 0.86 -12.18 -2.83
C PHE A 388 -0.41 -12.72 -3.51
N GLY A 389 -1.02 -13.71 -2.86
CA GLY A 389 -2.23 -14.42 -3.27
C GLY A 389 -2.83 -15.17 -2.07
N PRO A 390 -3.96 -15.88 -2.24
CA PRO A 390 -4.76 -16.41 -1.14
C PRO A 390 -4.19 -17.70 -0.53
N VAL A 391 -2.89 -17.70 -0.20
CA VAL A 391 -2.15 -18.89 0.29
C VAL A 391 -1.55 -18.60 1.66
N ILE A 392 -2.02 -19.30 2.68
CA ILE A 392 -1.73 -19.09 4.09
C ILE A 392 -1.07 -20.35 4.68
N CYS A 393 -0.17 -20.17 5.65
CA CYS A 393 0.58 -21.24 6.30
C CYS A 393 0.32 -21.29 7.81
N LEU A 394 0.02 -22.48 8.35
CA LEU A 394 -0.03 -22.75 9.77
C LEU A 394 1.31 -23.36 10.20
N LEU A 395 1.98 -22.71 11.16
CA LEU A 395 3.29 -23.11 11.66
C LEU A 395 3.16 -23.49 13.15
N PRO A 396 3.49 -24.73 13.54
CA PRO A 396 3.50 -25.10 14.95
C PRO A 396 4.72 -24.54 15.67
N TYR A 397 4.54 -24.05 16.91
CA TYR A 397 5.63 -23.63 17.79
C TYR A 397 5.58 -24.33 19.15
N GLY A 398 6.71 -24.40 19.86
CA GLY A 398 6.83 -25.09 21.14
C GLY A 398 6.39 -24.24 22.33
N ASP A 399 7.00 -23.09 22.51
CA ASP A 399 6.73 -22.14 23.59
C ASP A 399 6.72 -20.68 23.05
N GLU A 400 6.43 -19.72 23.91
CA GLU A 400 6.31 -18.30 23.51
C GLU A 400 7.62 -17.74 22.94
N ALA A 401 8.76 -18.14 23.50
CA ALA A 401 10.07 -17.71 22.99
C ALA A 401 10.32 -18.27 21.58
N ASP A 402 9.88 -19.50 21.31
CA ASP A 402 9.93 -20.11 20.00
C ASP A 402 8.99 -19.40 19.01
N ALA A 403 7.78 -19.03 19.43
CA ALA A 403 6.86 -18.24 18.59
C ALA A 403 7.47 -16.89 18.18
N VAL A 404 8.06 -16.15 19.12
CA VAL A 404 8.77 -14.89 18.85
C VAL A 404 9.96 -15.10 17.94
N ARG A 405 10.73 -16.17 18.15
CA ARG A 405 11.86 -16.55 17.29
C ARG A 405 11.40 -16.80 15.85
N ILE A 406 10.35 -17.60 15.65
CA ILE A 406 9.80 -17.93 14.33
C ILE A 406 9.22 -16.66 13.66
N ALA A 407 8.48 -15.82 14.41
CA ALA A 407 7.94 -14.57 13.90
C ALA A 407 9.07 -13.65 13.35
N ASN A 408 10.19 -13.58 14.08
CA ASN A 408 11.35 -12.78 13.73
C ASN A 408 12.25 -13.40 12.65
N ASP A 409 12.22 -14.72 12.47
CA ASP A 409 12.98 -15.43 11.45
C ASP A 409 12.30 -15.30 10.07
N SER A 410 12.37 -14.10 9.55
CA SER A 410 11.89 -13.68 8.24
C SER A 410 12.76 -12.54 7.74
N GLU A 411 12.93 -12.43 6.44
CA GLU A 411 13.57 -11.25 5.80
C GLU A 411 12.68 -10.01 5.84
N TYR A 412 11.40 -10.17 6.14
CA TYR A 412 10.38 -9.13 6.22
C TYR A 412 10.14 -8.67 7.66
N GLY A 413 9.47 -7.54 7.79
CA GLY A 413 9.05 -6.99 9.07
C GLY A 413 8.04 -5.85 8.91
N LEU A 414 6.93 -6.09 8.17
CA LEU A 414 5.93 -5.05 7.91
C LEU A 414 4.88 -5.00 9.01
N SER A 415 4.19 -6.10 9.24
CA SER A 415 3.05 -6.17 10.17
C SER A 415 3.03 -7.50 10.94
N GLY A 416 2.13 -7.63 11.88
CA GLY A 416 1.84 -8.83 12.64
C GLY A 416 0.75 -8.62 13.68
N SER A 417 0.37 -9.72 14.34
CA SER A 417 -0.54 -9.66 15.49
C SER A 417 -0.24 -10.77 16.49
N VAL A 418 -0.73 -10.57 17.72
CA VAL A 418 -0.77 -11.59 18.75
C VAL A 418 -2.19 -11.72 19.31
N TRP A 419 -2.59 -12.95 19.56
CA TRP A 419 -3.93 -13.32 20.06
C TRP A 419 -3.80 -14.06 21.37
N THR A 420 -4.42 -13.56 22.43
CA THR A 420 -4.26 -14.03 23.81
C THR A 420 -5.42 -13.58 24.68
N GLY A 421 -5.69 -14.28 25.77
CA GLY A 421 -6.60 -13.83 26.81
C GLY A 421 -6.04 -12.72 27.70
N ASP A 422 -4.73 -12.50 27.68
CA ASP A 422 -4.01 -11.50 28.49
C ASP A 422 -3.37 -10.42 27.63
N VAL A 423 -3.97 -9.23 27.61
CA VAL A 423 -3.54 -8.09 26.77
C VAL A 423 -2.11 -7.63 27.12
N GLU A 424 -1.73 -7.60 28.40
CA GLU A 424 -0.39 -7.17 28.83
C GLU A 424 0.68 -8.16 28.33
N ARG A 425 0.39 -9.45 28.40
CA ARG A 425 1.24 -10.49 27.80
C ARG A 425 1.35 -10.31 26.29
N GLY A 426 0.23 -9.98 25.62
CA GLY A 426 0.23 -9.65 24.18
C GLY A 426 1.13 -8.47 23.85
N ILE A 427 1.13 -7.41 24.66
CA ILE A 427 2.01 -6.25 24.51
C ILE A 427 3.49 -6.66 24.67
N GLU A 428 3.82 -7.53 25.64
CA GLU A 428 5.20 -8.02 25.83
C GLU A 428 5.69 -8.85 24.63
N VAL A 429 4.82 -9.67 24.03
CA VAL A 429 5.13 -10.38 22.78
C VAL A 429 5.35 -9.37 21.63
N ALA A 430 4.45 -8.38 21.49
CA ALA A 430 4.54 -7.36 20.46
C ALA A 430 5.87 -6.57 20.51
N ARG A 431 6.36 -6.25 21.71
CA ARG A 431 7.66 -5.56 21.92
C ARG A 431 8.85 -6.37 21.43
N GLN A 432 8.76 -7.69 21.36
CA GLN A 432 9.84 -8.58 20.96
C GLN A 432 9.83 -8.89 19.47
N VAL A 433 8.73 -8.64 18.75
CA VAL A 433 8.61 -8.90 17.31
C VAL A 433 9.06 -7.68 16.52
N ARG A 434 10.02 -7.86 15.62
CA ARG A 434 10.66 -6.81 14.83
C ARG A 434 9.88 -6.49 13.56
N THR A 435 8.79 -5.73 13.73
CA THR A 435 7.92 -5.26 12.65
C THR A 435 7.60 -3.77 12.82
N GLY A 436 7.17 -3.12 11.74
CA GLY A 436 6.81 -1.70 11.79
C GLY A 436 5.45 -1.46 12.44
N THR A 437 4.51 -2.41 12.29
CA THR A 437 3.19 -2.39 12.95
C THR A 437 2.91 -3.73 13.61
N TYR A 438 2.21 -3.71 14.75
CA TYR A 438 1.81 -4.92 15.44
C TYR A 438 0.49 -4.69 16.19
N SER A 439 -0.40 -5.68 16.18
CA SER A 439 -1.70 -5.58 16.82
C SER A 439 -1.87 -6.64 17.93
N VAL A 440 -2.65 -6.32 18.96
CA VAL A 440 -3.01 -7.27 20.03
C VAL A 440 -4.51 -7.52 19.96
N ASN A 441 -4.92 -8.79 19.78
CA ASN A 441 -6.32 -9.24 19.66
C ASN A 441 -7.14 -8.52 18.61
N THR A 442 -6.49 -7.98 17.58
CA THR A 442 -7.11 -7.29 16.44
C THR A 442 -6.16 -7.28 15.26
N PHE A 443 -6.66 -6.82 14.12
CA PHE A 443 -5.85 -6.34 13.02
C PHE A 443 -6.35 -4.94 12.67
N SER A 444 -5.48 -3.94 12.77
CA SER A 444 -5.83 -2.55 12.48
C SER A 444 -4.62 -1.79 11.95
N LEU A 445 -4.88 -0.88 11.01
CA LEU A 445 -3.95 0.14 10.56
C LEU A 445 -4.52 1.50 10.98
N ASP A 446 -3.81 2.22 11.85
CA ASP A 446 -4.19 3.56 12.27
C ASP A 446 -3.34 4.59 11.53
N MET A 447 -3.99 5.51 10.81
CA MET A 447 -3.34 6.52 9.97
C MET A 447 -2.74 7.69 10.77
N LEU A 448 -2.96 7.72 12.08
CA LEU A 448 -2.31 8.68 12.99
C LEU A 448 -1.00 8.13 13.58
N GLY A 449 -0.77 6.82 13.47
CA GLY A 449 0.49 6.17 13.83
C GLY A 449 1.40 5.93 12.62
N PRO A 450 2.72 5.76 12.83
CA PRO A 450 3.64 5.49 11.73
C PRO A 450 3.38 4.12 11.11
N PHE A 451 3.32 4.06 9.79
CA PHE A 451 3.26 2.83 9.00
C PHE A 451 4.55 2.65 8.22
N GLY A 452 5.06 1.43 8.16
CA GLY A 452 6.22 1.07 7.36
C GLY A 452 6.99 -0.11 7.92
N GLY A 453 7.82 -0.72 7.06
CA GLY A 453 8.48 -1.97 7.37
C GLY A 453 9.84 -1.83 8.04
N TYR A 454 10.24 -2.90 8.75
CA TYR A 454 11.60 -3.21 9.13
C TYR A 454 12.23 -4.13 8.08
N LYS A 455 13.54 -4.31 8.11
CA LYS A 455 14.30 -5.23 7.25
C LYS A 455 14.01 -4.95 5.75
N ASN A 456 13.68 -5.99 4.96
CA ASN A 456 13.36 -5.85 3.54
C ASN A 456 11.94 -5.31 3.27
N SER A 457 11.14 -5.05 4.29
CA SER A 457 9.79 -4.51 4.11
C SER A 457 9.75 -3.00 3.89
N GLY A 458 10.86 -2.30 4.06
CA GLY A 458 10.87 -0.90 3.67
C GLY A 458 11.89 -0.01 4.37
N LEU A 459 11.85 1.27 4.00
CA LEU A 459 12.67 2.36 4.50
C LEU A 459 11.82 3.62 4.61
N GLY A 460 11.97 4.36 5.72
CA GLY A 460 11.10 5.50 6.02
C GLY A 460 9.76 5.07 6.61
N ARG A 461 8.83 6.00 6.66
CA ARG A 461 7.46 5.76 7.17
C ARG A 461 6.44 6.48 6.32
N GLU A 462 5.21 5.96 6.33
CA GLU A 462 3.99 6.64 5.91
C GLU A 462 3.11 6.85 7.14
N PHE A 463 2.12 7.70 7.06
CA PHE A 463 1.18 8.09 8.12
C PHE A 463 1.84 8.71 9.35
N GLY A 464 1.01 9.24 10.23
CA GLY A 464 1.45 9.94 11.43
C GLY A 464 2.35 11.14 11.16
N PRO A 465 2.84 11.79 12.21
CA PRO A 465 3.84 12.88 12.08
C PRO A 465 5.16 12.38 11.47
N GLU A 466 5.50 11.11 11.66
CA GLU A 466 6.71 10.50 11.11
C GLU A 466 6.65 10.44 9.58
N GLY A 467 5.56 9.91 9.01
CA GLY A 467 5.36 9.84 7.55
C GLY A 467 5.16 11.21 6.92
N TYR A 468 4.50 12.12 7.65
CA TYR A 468 4.36 13.51 7.22
C TYR A 468 5.72 14.22 7.09
N GLY A 469 6.59 14.02 8.07
CA GLY A 469 7.94 14.57 8.12
C GLY A 469 8.86 14.11 6.98
N GLU A 470 8.58 12.96 6.36
CA GLU A 470 9.33 12.43 5.22
C GLU A 470 9.30 13.35 3.96
N TYR A 471 8.34 14.28 3.88
CA TYR A 471 8.19 15.25 2.79
C TYR A 471 8.78 16.63 3.11
N LEU A 472 9.56 16.72 4.20
CA LEU A 472 10.12 17.96 4.70
C LEU A 472 11.65 17.89 4.85
N GLU A 473 12.31 19.00 4.54
CA GLU A 473 13.72 19.26 4.82
C GLU A 473 13.87 20.06 6.10
N HIS A 474 14.95 19.81 6.84
CA HIS A 474 15.27 20.55 8.06
C HIS A 474 16.34 21.61 7.78
N LYS A 475 16.01 22.86 8.12
CA LYS A 475 16.93 23.98 8.06
C LYS A 475 17.17 24.55 9.47
N MET A 476 18.41 24.70 9.85
CA MET A 476 18.78 25.38 11.09
C MET A 476 19.19 26.82 10.80
N ILE A 477 18.61 27.77 11.53
CA ILE A 477 18.94 29.19 11.48
C ILE A 477 19.49 29.61 12.86
N HIS A 478 20.72 30.10 12.90
CA HIS A 478 21.30 30.69 14.11
C HIS A 478 20.70 32.08 14.36
N LEU A 479 20.28 32.34 15.57
CA LEU A 479 19.73 33.62 15.97
C LEU A 479 20.81 34.45 16.69
N PRO A 480 20.81 35.79 16.58
CA PRO A 480 21.74 36.63 17.32
C PRO A 480 21.50 36.51 18.82
N ALA A 481 22.53 36.85 19.60
CA ALA A 481 22.42 36.86 21.05
C ALA A 481 21.30 37.82 21.49
N GLY A 482 20.36 37.35 22.29
CA GLY A 482 19.23 38.13 22.81
C GLY A 482 17.95 38.08 21.93
N ALA A 483 17.91 37.32 20.83
CA ALA A 483 16.71 37.14 19.98
C ALA A 483 15.75 36.08 20.54
#